data_b0d723638b22aab7080c4e7f94aa6082
#
_entry.id   b0d723638b22aab7080c4e7f94aa6082
#
_cell.length_a   1.000
_cell.length_b   1.000
_cell.length_c   1.000
_cell.angle_alpha   90.00
_cell.angle_beta   90.00
_cell.angle_gamma   90.00
#
_symmetry.space_group_name_H-M   'P 1'
#
loop_
_entity.id
_entity.type
_entity.pdbx_description
1 polymer ?
#
loop_
_entity_poly.entity_id
_entity_poly.type
_entity_poly.pdbx_seq_one_letter_code
_entity_poly.pdbx_strand_id
1 'polypeptide(L)'
;MEKARSSRSSANLQRRLDKEERKLAFWQKHLDIGTFPPVVFSGKKLFHERCKGNITREQWQEARSNRYLSRGDKTKGGNLNARLCTKDGNIYLDITTDPIETAKSIRYNRMTVPVYLAHKPSKKTGRINGRNYRQMVLDYLKTGGAYQVEILCENGRYYVHVTIEEEVPVPSTTYNGAIGVDTNPDGLGITHIDYLGQFKETLWLPQGEWTYARSNRRDNVIGEAAALVVKMAKQANRAIAVEDLAFKDDKSVTAKFNRMRHGFVWSKFLQMVERSATREGVPLAKAPPPFTSIIGTLKYQQQYGISSHEAAAYTIARRGLGYSIESVPKRLVQKYIKKKERFPELNNWKQWSSIKKAAVSAIKKLTKQEVKSLVSWQHYRRQLITG
;
A
#
# COMPACT_ATOMS: atom_id res chain seq x y z
N MET A 1 29.57 19.54 16.91
CA MET A 1 28.42 18.85 16.31
C MET A 1 27.93 17.63 17.11
N GLU A 2 28.77 16.88 17.79
CA GLU A 2 28.37 15.73 18.64
C GLU A 2 27.55 16.12 19.86
N LYS A 3 27.90 17.21 20.58
CA LYS A 3 27.10 17.71 21.71
C LYS A 3 25.66 18.08 21.34
N ALA A 4 25.43 18.61 20.14
CA ALA A 4 24.09 18.97 19.67
C ALA A 4 23.24 17.75 19.26
N ARG A 5 23.86 16.63 18.84
CA ARG A 5 23.18 15.36 18.57
C ARG A 5 22.80 14.63 19.87
N SER A 6 23.66 14.66 20.87
CA SER A 6 23.41 14.07 22.18
C SER A 6 22.23 14.76 22.89
N SER A 7 22.16 16.10 22.88
CA SER A 7 21.06 16.84 23.50
C SER A 7 19.70 16.61 22.85
N ARG A 8 19.66 16.49 21.49
CA ARG A 8 18.42 16.16 20.76
C ARG A 8 17.95 14.72 21.04
N SER A 9 18.86 13.78 21.21
CA SER A 9 18.54 12.39 21.59
C SER A 9 17.96 12.35 23.01
N SER A 10 18.56 13.05 23.98
CA SER A 10 18.07 13.14 25.35
C SER A 10 16.68 13.77 25.45
N ALA A 11 16.44 14.89 24.73
CA ALA A 11 15.14 15.54 24.70
C ALA A 11 14.04 14.65 24.07
N ASN A 12 14.38 13.83 23.06
CA ASN A 12 13.46 12.88 22.47
C ASN A 12 13.14 11.71 23.42
N LEU A 13 14.12 11.23 24.15
CA LEU A 13 13.92 10.20 25.17
C LEU A 13 13.05 10.73 26.32
N GLN A 14 13.29 11.95 26.80
CA GLN A 14 12.47 12.57 27.82
C GLN A 14 11.01 12.71 27.38
N ARG A 15 10.75 13.19 26.15
CA ARG A 15 9.37 13.26 25.60
C ARG A 15 8.68 11.90 25.51
N ARG A 16 9.44 10.83 25.24
CA ARG A 16 8.90 9.48 25.23
C ARG A 16 8.58 9.00 26.64
N LEU A 17 9.46 9.27 27.60
CA LEU A 17 9.25 8.98 29.01
C LEU A 17 7.99 9.67 29.52
N ASP A 18 7.90 11.00 29.37
CA ASP A 18 6.74 11.81 29.77
C ASP A 18 5.41 11.31 29.14
N LYS A 19 5.49 10.77 27.93
CA LYS A 19 4.31 10.20 27.25
C LYS A 19 3.88 8.87 27.88
N GLU A 20 4.81 8.01 28.21
CA GLU A 20 4.49 6.72 28.83
C GLU A 20 4.07 6.91 30.31
N GLU A 21 4.66 7.84 31.02
CA GLU A 21 4.24 8.22 32.39
C GLU A 21 2.80 8.76 32.41
N ARG A 22 2.42 9.62 31.45
CA ARG A 22 1.02 10.08 31.32
C ARG A 22 0.05 8.94 31.02
N LYS A 23 0.46 7.97 30.23
CA LYS A 23 -0.35 6.78 29.97
C LYS A 23 -0.50 5.94 31.25
N LEU A 24 0.60 5.72 31.96
CA LEU A 24 0.60 4.96 33.21
C LEU A 24 -0.35 5.61 34.22
N ALA A 25 -0.22 6.91 34.43
CA ALA A 25 -1.10 7.68 35.33
C ALA A 25 -2.58 7.60 34.91
N PHE A 26 -2.85 7.64 33.61
CA PHE A 26 -4.20 7.48 33.07
C PHE A 26 -4.78 6.09 33.40
N TRP A 27 -4.02 5.03 33.19
CA TRP A 27 -4.47 3.67 33.47
C TRP A 27 -4.60 3.41 34.97
N GLN A 28 -3.64 3.91 35.77
CA GLN A 28 -3.68 3.80 37.22
C GLN A 28 -4.94 4.43 37.78
N LYS A 29 -5.28 5.66 37.34
CA LYS A 29 -6.52 6.34 37.74
C LYS A 29 -7.76 5.50 37.49
N HIS A 30 -7.85 4.80 36.35
CA HIS A 30 -8.99 3.96 36.05
C HIS A 30 -9.01 2.69 36.90
N LEU A 31 -7.84 2.14 37.24
CA LEU A 31 -7.68 1.00 38.13
C LEU A 31 -8.12 1.34 39.54
N ASP A 32 -7.67 2.49 40.06
CA ASP A 32 -7.96 2.97 41.41
C ASP A 32 -9.47 3.24 41.62
N ILE A 33 -10.17 3.68 40.57
CA ILE A 33 -11.61 3.96 40.61
C ILE A 33 -12.46 2.71 40.27
N GLY A 34 -11.81 1.60 39.83
CA GLY A 34 -12.52 0.41 39.37
C GLY A 34 -13.31 0.58 38.08
N THR A 35 -12.90 1.52 37.23
CA THR A 35 -13.61 1.81 35.96
C THR A 35 -12.76 1.43 34.75
N PHE A 36 -13.42 0.98 33.70
CA PHE A 36 -12.76 0.81 32.41
C PHE A 36 -12.69 2.15 31.67
N PRO A 37 -11.54 2.49 31.05
CA PRO A 37 -11.48 3.68 30.22
C PRO A 37 -12.47 3.56 29.05
N PRO A 38 -13.17 4.64 28.70
CA PRO A 38 -14.13 4.62 27.61
C PRO A 38 -13.42 4.27 26.30
N VAL A 39 -13.94 3.25 25.62
CA VAL A 39 -13.44 2.87 24.29
C VAL A 39 -13.75 3.99 23.31
N VAL A 40 -12.70 4.60 22.77
CA VAL A 40 -12.82 5.73 21.85
C VAL A 40 -12.87 5.22 20.41
N PHE A 41 -14.07 5.15 19.85
CA PHE A 41 -14.28 4.79 18.43
C PHE A 41 -14.34 6.06 17.57
N SER A 42 -13.24 6.68 17.22
CA SER A 42 -13.24 7.77 16.25
C SER A 42 -11.96 7.82 15.45
N GLY A 43 -12.04 8.31 14.20
CA GLY A 43 -10.89 8.49 13.35
C GLY A 43 -9.89 9.48 13.96
N LYS A 44 -8.60 9.27 13.70
CA LYS A 44 -7.50 10.13 14.16
C LYS A 44 -7.72 11.62 13.86
N LYS A 45 -8.42 11.96 12.78
CA LYS A 45 -8.67 13.34 12.36
C LYS A 45 -9.46 14.13 13.40
N LEU A 46 -10.62 13.64 13.81
CA LEU A 46 -11.44 14.32 14.83
C LEU A 46 -10.76 14.39 16.21
N PHE A 47 -9.99 13.37 16.57
CA PHE A 47 -9.15 13.41 17.77
C PHE A 47 -8.12 14.54 17.71
N HIS A 48 -7.42 14.69 16.58
CA HIS A 48 -6.45 15.77 16.40
C HIS A 48 -7.11 17.16 16.38
N GLU A 49 -8.28 17.30 15.76
CA GLU A 49 -9.03 18.57 15.78
C GLU A 49 -9.45 18.95 17.20
N ARG A 50 -9.84 17.97 18.02
CA ARG A 50 -10.11 18.21 19.43
C ARG A 50 -8.82 18.60 20.20
N CYS A 51 -7.71 17.91 19.97
CA CYS A 51 -6.44 18.24 20.62
C CYS A 51 -5.93 19.64 20.27
N LYS A 52 -6.32 20.17 19.10
CA LYS A 52 -6.06 21.54 18.66
C LYS A 52 -7.06 22.56 19.21
N GLY A 53 -8.12 22.13 19.88
CA GLY A 53 -9.18 23.01 20.36
C GLY A 53 -10.18 23.45 19.29
N ASN A 54 -10.13 22.91 18.09
CA ASN A 54 -11.00 23.29 16.96
C ASN A 54 -12.45 22.77 17.12
N ILE A 55 -12.65 21.75 17.96
CA ILE A 55 -13.97 21.18 18.29
C ILE A 55 -14.10 20.97 19.79
N THR A 56 -15.32 21.10 20.32
CA THR A 56 -15.61 20.89 21.75
C THR A 56 -15.70 19.39 22.08
N ARG A 57 -15.77 19.08 23.38
CA ARG A 57 -15.98 17.71 23.85
C ARG A 57 -17.31 17.15 23.39
N GLU A 58 -18.32 17.96 23.46
CA GLU A 58 -19.70 17.63 23.07
C GLU A 58 -19.78 17.34 21.58
N GLN A 59 -19.23 18.21 20.73
CA GLN A 59 -19.14 18.00 19.28
C GLN A 59 -18.36 16.73 18.93
N TRP A 60 -17.29 16.44 19.67
CA TRP A 60 -16.52 15.23 19.48
C TRP A 60 -17.27 13.96 19.94
N GLN A 61 -18.09 14.04 21.00
CA GLN A 61 -18.95 12.97 21.46
C GLN A 61 -20.10 12.74 20.49
N GLU A 62 -20.75 13.81 20.02
CA GLU A 62 -21.85 13.77 19.06
C GLU A 62 -21.41 13.13 17.73
N ALA A 63 -20.26 13.52 17.19
CA ALA A 63 -19.70 12.93 15.98
C ALA A 63 -19.41 11.42 16.10
N ARG A 64 -19.51 10.85 17.29
CA ARG A 64 -19.29 9.43 17.61
C ARG A 64 -20.56 8.70 18.01
N SER A 65 -21.62 9.41 18.31
CA SER A 65 -22.91 8.83 18.70
C SER A 65 -23.66 8.20 17.52
N ASN A 66 -23.26 8.54 16.29
CA ASN A 66 -23.84 8.01 15.05
C ASN A 66 -23.29 6.63 14.62
N ARG A 67 -22.56 5.93 15.51
CA ARG A 67 -21.88 4.67 15.18
C ARG A 67 -22.21 3.59 16.21
N TYR A 68 -22.67 2.46 15.72
CA TYR A 68 -22.82 1.23 16.48
C TYR A 68 -21.85 0.18 15.96
N LEU A 69 -21.16 -0.54 16.85
CA LEU A 69 -20.21 -1.59 16.51
C LEU A 69 -20.45 -2.83 17.36
N SER A 70 -20.67 -3.97 16.72
CA SER A 70 -20.78 -5.27 17.36
C SER A 70 -19.78 -6.24 16.75
N ARG A 71 -19.03 -6.94 17.61
CA ARG A 71 -18.10 -8.00 17.21
C ARG A 71 -18.76 -9.36 17.41
N GLY A 72 -18.51 -10.26 16.46
CA GLY A 72 -18.95 -11.64 16.55
C GLY A 72 -18.01 -12.51 17.39
N ASP A 73 -18.51 -13.71 17.68
CA ASP A 73 -17.79 -14.74 18.42
C ASP A 73 -17.98 -16.10 17.73
N LYS A 74 -16.89 -16.79 17.44
CA LYS A 74 -16.91 -18.11 16.78
C LYS A 74 -17.64 -19.17 17.62
N THR A 75 -17.50 -19.11 18.94
CA THR A 75 -18.15 -20.06 19.85
C THR A 75 -19.68 -19.93 19.89
N LYS A 76 -20.19 -18.79 19.42
CA LYS A 76 -21.63 -18.45 19.41
C LYS A 76 -22.22 -18.42 17.99
N GLY A 77 -21.49 -18.94 17.01
CA GLY A 77 -21.96 -19.09 15.64
C GLY A 77 -22.29 -17.76 14.94
N GLY A 78 -21.44 -16.76 15.07
CA GLY A 78 -21.61 -15.49 14.37
C GLY A 78 -21.59 -14.25 15.28
N ASN A 79 -22.59 -13.39 15.16
CA ASN A 79 -22.73 -12.18 15.96
C ASN A 79 -24.09 -12.18 16.68
N LEU A 80 -24.09 -12.27 18.01
CA LEU A 80 -25.33 -12.36 18.79
C LEU A 80 -26.10 -11.05 18.87
N ASN A 81 -25.39 -9.91 18.97
CA ASN A 81 -26.00 -8.62 19.16
C ASN A 81 -26.48 -7.97 17.85
N ALA A 82 -25.84 -8.33 16.74
CA ALA A 82 -26.19 -7.84 15.40
C ALA A 82 -26.12 -9.01 14.41
N ARG A 83 -27.20 -9.81 14.38
CA ARG A 83 -27.26 -11.03 13.59
C ARG A 83 -27.72 -10.73 12.17
N LEU A 84 -26.95 -11.17 11.19
CA LEU A 84 -27.43 -11.25 9.81
C LEU A 84 -28.24 -12.53 9.62
N CYS A 85 -29.41 -12.41 9.07
CA CYS A 85 -30.28 -13.53 8.72
C CYS A 85 -30.85 -13.37 7.32
N THR A 86 -31.28 -14.49 6.74
CA THR A 86 -31.91 -14.51 5.42
C THR A 86 -33.37 -14.93 5.55
N LYS A 87 -34.25 -14.21 4.89
CA LYS A 87 -35.68 -14.48 4.87
C LYS A 87 -36.20 -14.21 3.47
N ASP A 88 -36.84 -15.17 2.83
CA ASP A 88 -37.36 -15.06 1.45
C ASP A 88 -36.34 -14.52 0.44
N GLY A 89 -35.09 -14.98 0.54
CA GLY A 89 -34.00 -14.54 -0.33
C GLY A 89 -33.44 -13.14 -0.03
N ASN A 90 -34.01 -12.41 0.94
CA ASN A 90 -33.51 -11.10 1.37
C ASN A 90 -32.65 -11.22 2.63
N ILE A 91 -31.76 -10.25 2.82
CA ILE A 91 -30.88 -10.18 3.99
C ILE A 91 -31.47 -9.15 4.97
N TYR A 92 -31.52 -9.55 6.21
CA TYR A 92 -31.98 -8.72 7.33
C TYR A 92 -30.88 -8.66 8.39
N LEU A 93 -30.82 -7.54 9.07
CA LEU A 93 -30.01 -7.35 10.26
C LEU A 93 -30.96 -7.32 11.48
N ASP A 94 -30.75 -8.24 12.38
CA ASP A 94 -31.49 -8.40 13.62
C ASP A 94 -30.62 -7.90 14.78
N ILE A 95 -30.95 -6.75 15.35
CA ILE A 95 -30.17 -6.01 16.33
C ILE A 95 -30.82 -6.14 17.71
N THR A 96 -30.01 -6.47 18.71
CA THR A 96 -30.41 -6.43 20.11
C THR A 96 -30.54 -4.97 20.55
N THR A 97 -31.67 -4.64 21.12
CA THR A 97 -31.99 -3.30 21.64
C THR A 97 -32.10 -3.33 23.17
N ASP A 98 -33.21 -2.87 23.71
CA ASP A 98 -33.39 -2.68 25.15
C ASP A 98 -33.52 -4.00 25.91
N PRO A 99 -33.02 -4.07 27.15
CA PRO A 99 -33.24 -5.22 28.03
C PRO A 99 -34.70 -5.27 28.51
N ILE A 100 -35.23 -6.48 28.59
CA ILE A 100 -36.50 -6.77 29.25
C ILE A 100 -36.15 -7.54 30.52
N GLU A 101 -36.35 -6.90 31.67
CA GLU A 101 -36.17 -7.56 32.94
C GLU A 101 -37.36 -8.48 33.25
N THR A 102 -37.12 -9.75 33.44
CA THR A 102 -38.08 -10.72 33.93
C THR A 102 -37.57 -11.30 35.26
N ALA A 103 -38.46 -11.75 36.12
CA ALA A 103 -38.14 -12.24 37.47
C ALA A 103 -37.06 -13.36 37.51
N LYS A 104 -36.80 -14.03 36.38
CA LYS A 104 -35.85 -15.17 36.28
C LYS A 104 -34.72 -15.00 35.27
N SER A 105 -34.75 -13.99 34.37
CA SER A 105 -33.74 -13.78 33.31
C SER A 105 -33.85 -12.40 32.69
N ILE A 106 -32.72 -11.91 32.16
CA ILE A 106 -32.69 -10.73 31.31
C ILE A 106 -32.89 -11.20 29.88
N ARG A 107 -33.96 -10.77 29.23
CA ARG A 107 -34.18 -10.90 27.78
C ARG A 107 -33.95 -9.56 27.11
N TYR A 108 -33.74 -9.58 25.81
CA TYR A 108 -33.53 -8.35 25.04
C TYR A 108 -34.53 -8.25 23.91
N ASN A 109 -35.06 -7.07 23.70
CA ASN A 109 -35.84 -6.74 22.52
C ASN A 109 -34.89 -6.81 21.30
N ARG A 110 -35.49 -7.13 20.16
CA ARG A 110 -34.76 -7.18 18.90
C ARG A 110 -35.48 -6.37 17.82
N MET A 111 -34.71 -5.66 17.03
CA MET A 111 -35.21 -4.89 15.89
C MET A 111 -34.62 -5.52 14.61
N THR A 112 -35.52 -5.94 13.72
CA THR A 112 -35.14 -6.53 12.44
C THR A 112 -35.28 -5.50 11.32
N VAL A 113 -34.23 -5.19 10.62
CA VAL A 113 -34.20 -4.22 9.51
C VAL A 113 -33.70 -4.87 8.22
N PRO A 114 -34.26 -4.54 7.05
CA PRO A 114 -33.77 -5.04 5.78
C PRO A 114 -32.43 -4.43 5.44
N VAL A 115 -31.48 -5.25 4.94
CA VAL A 115 -30.15 -4.83 4.52
C VAL A 115 -29.99 -5.04 3.02
N TYR A 116 -29.64 -3.98 2.32
CA TYR A 116 -29.33 -4.06 0.90
C TYR A 116 -27.83 -4.21 0.67
N LEU A 117 -27.43 -5.35 0.13
CA LEU A 117 -26.07 -5.58 -0.37
C LEU A 117 -26.04 -5.45 -1.89
N ALA A 118 -25.20 -4.54 -2.39
CA ALA A 118 -25.12 -4.28 -3.82
C ALA A 118 -24.63 -5.53 -4.59
N HIS A 119 -25.42 -5.95 -5.60
CA HIS A 119 -25.10 -7.07 -6.47
C HIS A 119 -25.56 -6.82 -7.91
N LYS A 120 -25.80 -5.56 -8.26
CA LYS A 120 -26.33 -5.19 -9.57
C LYS A 120 -25.29 -5.41 -10.67
N PRO A 121 -25.65 -6.10 -11.76
CA PRO A 121 -24.79 -6.16 -12.92
C PRO A 121 -24.65 -4.78 -13.58
N SER A 122 -23.54 -4.58 -14.27
CA SER A 122 -23.33 -3.38 -15.07
C SER A 122 -24.41 -3.26 -16.17
N LYS A 123 -25.04 -2.09 -16.28
CA LYS A 123 -26.03 -1.83 -17.33
C LYS A 123 -25.46 -1.99 -18.75
N LYS A 124 -24.14 -1.77 -18.93
CA LYS A 124 -23.49 -1.88 -20.24
C LYS A 124 -23.09 -3.32 -20.60
N THR A 125 -22.62 -4.10 -19.63
CA THR A 125 -22.01 -5.42 -19.91
C THR A 125 -22.84 -6.60 -19.41
N GLY A 126 -23.91 -6.36 -18.65
CA GLY A 126 -24.68 -7.42 -18.00
C GLY A 126 -23.91 -8.21 -16.93
N ARG A 127 -22.63 -7.92 -16.74
CA ARG A 127 -21.76 -8.61 -15.78
C ARG A 127 -21.68 -7.86 -14.47
N ILE A 128 -21.52 -8.61 -13.37
CA ILE A 128 -21.18 -8.04 -12.08
C ILE A 128 -19.69 -7.67 -12.13
N ASN A 129 -19.39 -6.38 -12.14
CA ASN A 129 -18.02 -5.91 -12.08
C ASN A 129 -17.49 -6.07 -10.65
N GLY A 130 -16.42 -6.84 -10.51
CA GLY A 130 -15.82 -7.14 -9.23
C GLY A 130 -16.44 -8.34 -8.52
N ARG A 131 -16.45 -8.31 -7.18
CA ARG A 131 -16.90 -9.42 -6.34
C ARG A 131 -18.41 -9.32 -6.07
N ASN A 132 -19.07 -10.46 -6.06
CA ASN A 132 -20.46 -10.55 -5.60
C ASN A 132 -20.47 -10.59 -4.05
N TYR A 133 -20.38 -9.42 -3.41
CA TYR A 133 -20.36 -9.32 -1.96
C TYR A 133 -21.61 -9.90 -1.29
N ARG A 134 -22.76 -9.83 -1.95
CA ARG A 134 -23.99 -10.46 -1.44
C ARG A 134 -23.81 -11.96 -1.32
N GLN A 135 -23.34 -12.62 -2.35
CA GLN A 135 -23.11 -14.06 -2.35
C GLN A 135 -22.05 -14.45 -1.32
N MET A 136 -20.97 -13.70 -1.24
CA MET A 136 -19.91 -13.92 -0.25
C MET A 136 -20.43 -13.89 1.19
N VAL A 137 -21.26 -12.91 1.53
CA VAL A 137 -21.86 -12.83 2.86
C VAL A 137 -22.81 -14.01 3.10
N LEU A 138 -23.64 -14.37 2.12
CA LEU A 138 -24.53 -15.51 2.21
C LEU A 138 -23.79 -16.83 2.44
N ASP A 139 -22.71 -17.04 1.71
CA ASP A 139 -21.89 -18.25 1.84
C ASP A 139 -21.15 -18.27 3.19
N TYR A 140 -20.64 -17.12 3.63
CA TYR A 140 -19.98 -17.02 4.93
C TYR A 140 -20.95 -17.28 6.10
N LEU A 141 -22.20 -16.82 6.03
CA LEU A 141 -23.20 -17.09 7.06
C LEU A 141 -23.49 -18.60 7.22
N LYS A 142 -23.38 -19.38 6.15
CA LYS A 142 -23.55 -20.86 6.22
C LYS A 142 -22.41 -21.53 7.02
N THR A 143 -21.25 -20.92 7.10
CA THR A 143 -20.10 -21.47 7.85
C THR A 143 -20.23 -21.30 9.37
N GLY A 144 -21.15 -20.45 9.85
CA GLY A 144 -21.25 -20.08 11.26
C GLY A 144 -20.08 -19.25 11.79
N GLY A 145 -19.23 -18.73 10.92
CA GLY A 145 -18.07 -17.92 11.29
C GLY A 145 -18.44 -16.61 12.00
N ALA A 146 -17.53 -16.11 12.83
CA ALA A 146 -17.69 -14.82 13.50
C ALA A 146 -17.55 -13.65 12.50
N TYR A 147 -18.42 -12.67 12.59
CA TYR A 147 -18.36 -11.46 11.78
C TYR A 147 -18.63 -10.21 12.61
N GLN A 148 -18.03 -9.11 12.21
CA GLN A 148 -18.26 -7.81 12.82
C GLN A 148 -19.32 -7.04 12.02
N VAL A 149 -20.20 -6.37 12.73
CA VAL A 149 -21.18 -5.44 12.16
C VAL A 149 -20.93 -4.05 12.70
N GLU A 150 -20.82 -3.09 11.80
CA GLU A 150 -20.75 -1.68 12.11
C GLU A 150 -21.90 -0.96 11.39
N ILE A 151 -22.65 -0.16 12.13
CA ILE A 151 -23.74 0.65 11.59
C ILE A 151 -23.33 2.11 11.73
N LEU A 152 -23.39 2.85 10.63
CA LEU A 152 -23.12 4.27 10.57
C LEU A 152 -24.35 5.03 10.07
N CYS A 153 -24.60 6.20 10.66
CA CYS A 153 -25.59 7.14 10.13
C CYS A 153 -24.86 8.34 9.49
N GLU A 154 -25.02 8.50 8.19
CA GLU A 154 -24.44 9.62 7.43
C GLU A 154 -25.54 10.30 6.62
N ASN A 155 -25.75 11.61 6.84
CA ASN A 155 -26.76 12.40 6.13
C ASN A 155 -28.17 11.79 6.20
N GLY A 156 -28.56 11.28 7.37
CA GLY A 156 -29.86 10.65 7.59
C GLY A 156 -30.05 9.26 6.97
N ARG A 157 -28.97 8.67 6.42
CA ARG A 157 -28.98 7.32 5.86
C ARG A 157 -28.13 6.38 6.72
N TYR A 158 -28.63 5.17 6.91
CA TYR A 158 -27.92 4.14 7.65
C TYR A 158 -27.15 3.23 6.69
N TYR A 159 -25.87 3.01 7.01
CA TYR A 159 -24.99 2.11 6.29
C TYR A 159 -24.54 0.99 7.23
N VAL A 160 -24.58 -0.23 6.72
CA VAL A 160 -24.13 -1.43 7.45
C VAL A 160 -22.85 -1.93 6.81
N HIS A 161 -21.77 -1.92 7.58
CA HIS A 161 -20.49 -2.52 7.19
C HIS A 161 -20.37 -3.88 7.85
N VAL A 162 -20.24 -4.91 7.05
CA VAL A 162 -20.03 -6.28 7.51
C VAL A 162 -18.58 -6.69 7.22
N THR A 163 -17.85 -7.05 8.27
CA THR A 163 -16.48 -7.56 8.14
C THR A 163 -16.48 -9.05 8.41
N ILE A 164 -16.09 -9.84 7.42
CA ILE A 164 -15.96 -11.29 7.49
C ILE A 164 -14.48 -11.69 7.30
N GLU A 165 -14.08 -12.81 7.86
CA GLU A 165 -12.80 -13.44 7.58
C GLU A 165 -12.89 -14.18 6.23
N GLU A 166 -11.87 -14.09 5.42
CA GLU A 166 -11.74 -14.82 4.17
C GLU A 166 -10.48 -15.66 4.23
N GLU A 167 -10.62 -16.96 3.96
CA GLU A 167 -9.46 -17.81 3.75
C GLU A 167 -8.80 -17.43 2.42
N VAL A 168 -7.51 -17.12 2.49
CA VAL A 168 -6.71 -16.80 1.31
C VAL A 168 -5.80 -17.98 0.97
N PRO A 169 -5.54 -18.25 -0.32
CA PRO A 169 -4.61 -19.29 -0.72
C PRO A 169 -3.22 -19.01 -0.14
N VAL A 170 -2.55 -20.05 0.33
CA VAL A 170 -1.14 -19.95 0.72
C VAL A 170 -0.34 -19.68 -0.55
N PRO A 171 0.50 -18.62 -0.57
CA PRO A 171 1.35 -18.35 -1.73
C PRO A 171 2.23 -19.54 -2.07
N SER A 172 2.37 -19.86 -3.35
CA SER A 172 3.27 -20.92 -3.79
C SER A 172 4.70 -20.61 -3.38
N THR A 173 5.42 -21.60 -2.85
CA THR A 173 6.85 -21.51 -2.58
C THR A 173 7.70 -21.86 -3.80
N THR A 174 7.10 -22.49 -4.81
CA THR A 174 7.73 -22.83 -6.09
C THR A 174 7.20 -21.93 -7.19
N TYR A 175 8.06 -21.14 -7.79
CA TYR A 175 7.72 -20.24 -8.90
C TYR A 175 8.87 -20.16 -9.93
N ASN A 176 8.51 -19.89 -11.17
CA ASN A 176 9.43 -19.91 -12.33
C ASN A 176 10.22 -18.60 -12.50
N GLY A 177 10.37 -17.81 -11.47
CA GLY A 177 11.06 -16.53 -11.50
C GLY A 177 10.21 -15.39 -10.96
N ALA A 178 10.44 -14.16 -11.40
CA ALA A 178 9.72 -12.99 -10.93
C ALA A 178 9.29 -12.06 -12.06
N ILE A 179 8.26 -11.27 -11.78
CA ILE A 179 7.86 -10.09 -12.55
C ILE A 179 8.22 -8.87 -11.74
N GLY A 180 9.16 -8.07 -12.21
CA GLY A 180 9.48 -6.78 -11.63
C GLY A 180 8.58 -5.70 -12.16
N VAL A 181 8.17 -4.78 -11.29
CA VAL A 181 7.31 -3.66 -11.64
C VAL A 181 7.94 -2.36 -11.18
N ASP A 182 8.29 -1.51 -12.14
CA ASP A 182 8.73 -0.13 -11.93
C ASP A 182 7.54 0.81 -12.16
N THR A 183 7.14 1.52 -11.11
CA THR A 183 5.93 2.33 -11.12
C THR A 183 6.26 3.79 -11.41
N ASN A 184 5.67 4.35 -12.46
CA ASN A 184 5.88 5.71 -12.92
C ASN A 184 4.55 6.48 -13.06
N PRO A 185 4.58 7.82 -13.11
CA PRO A 185 3.38 8.65 -13.26
C PRO A 185 2.58 8.36 -14.53
N ASP A 186 3.23 7.93 -15.59
CA ASP A 186 2.69 7.70 -16.92
C ASP A 186 2.52 6.22 -17.27
N GLY A 187 2.97 5.30 -16.40
CA GLY A 187 2.81 3.88 -16.62
C GLY A 187 3.65 2.97 -15.74
N LEU A 188 3.61 1.71 -16.09
CA LEU A 188 4.36 0.64 -15.44
C LEU A 188 5.38 0.05 -16.40
N GLY A 189 6.65 0.05 -15.99
CA GLY A 189 7.65 -0.83 -16.60
C GLY A 189 7.50 -2.23 -15.98
N ILE A 190 7.30 -3.24 -16.79
CA ILE A 190 7.12 -4.62 -16.33
C ILE A 190 8.17 -5.48 -17.00
N THR A 191 8.91 -6.28 -16.24
CA THR A 191 9.92 -7.19 -16.79
C THR A 191 9.81 -8.56 -16.15
N HIS A 192 9.78 -9.58 -16.99
CA HIS A 192 9.76 -10.98 -16.60
C HIS A 192 11.18 -11.54 -16.58
N ILE A 193 11.52 -12.24 -15.51
CA ILE A 193 12.78 -12.98 -15.37
C ILE A 193 12.50 -14.42 -14.96
N ASP A 194 13.42 -15.33 -15.27
CA ASP A 194 13.37 -16.71 -14.76
C ASP A 194 13.96 -16.81 -13.34
N TYR A 195 13.94 -18.02 -12.79
CA TYR A 195 14.47 -18.31 -11.45
C TYR A 195 15.99 -18.11 -11.33
N LEU A 196 16.73 -18.11 -12.47
CA LEU A 196 18.16 -17.76 -12.54
C LEU A 196 18.39 -16.23 -12.68
N GLY A 197 17.34 -15.43 -12.62
CA GLY A 197 17.41 -13.98 -12.78
C GLY A 197 17.73 -13.51 -14.20
N GLN A 198 17.54 -14.37 -15.21
CA GLN A 198 17.78 -14.05 -16.63
C GLN A 198 16.55 -13.35 -17.22
N PHE A 199 16.81 -12.37 -18.06
CA PHE A 199 15.80 -11.64 -18.81
C PHE A 199 14.99 -12.55 -19.74
N LYS A 200 13.69 -12.41 -19.76
CA LYS A 200 12.77 -13.12 -20.66
C LYS A 200 12.05 -12.17 -21.61
N GLU A 201 11.26 -11.26 -21.03
CA GLU A 201 10.44 -10.34 -21.80
C GLU A 201 10.14 -9.09 -21.00
N THR A 202 9.70 -8.06 -21.67
CA THR A 202 9.33 -6.80 -21.03
C THR A 202 8.11 -6.18 -21.69
N LEU A 203 7.40 -5.36 -20.93
CA LEU A 203 6.20 -4.64 -21.35
C LEU A 203 6.18 -3.25 -20.70
N TRP A 204 5.88 -2.24 -21.50
CA TRP A 204 5.44 -0.95 -21.00
C TRP A 204 3.91 -0.91 -21.00
N LEU A 205 3.32 -0.71 -19.82
CA LEU A 205 1.89 -0.54 -19.64
C LEU A 205 1.57 0.93 -19.37
N PRO A 206 1.10 1.69 -20.38
CA PRO A 206 0.81 3.11 -20.23
C PRO A 206 -0.37 3.34 -19.29
N GLN A 207 -0.27 4.35 -18.41
CA GLN A 207 -1.27 4.68 -17.38
C GLN A 207 -1.46 6.19 -17.25
N GLY A 208 -1.73 6.87 -18.36
CA GLY A 208 -1.87 8.32 -18.38
C GLY A 208 -2.97 8.86 -17.45
N GLU A 209 -4.05 8.11 -17.25
CA GLU A 209 -5.17 8.53 -16.40
C GLU A 209 -4.83 8.64 -14.90
N TRP A 210 -3.71 8.06 -14.46
CA TRP A 210 -3.31 8.12 -13.05
C TRP A 210 -3.05 9.55 -12.54
N THR A 211 -2.65 10.44 -13.42
CA THR A 211 -2.27 11.81 -13.06
C THR A 211 -3.40 12.80 -13.11
N TYR A 212 -4.40 12.61 -13.98
CA TYR A 212 -5.46 13.60 -14.23
C TYR A 212 -6.89 13.10 -13.99
N ALA A 213 -7.12 11.80 -13.91
CA ALA A 213 -8.47 11.29 -13.70
C ALA A 213 -9.04 11.69 -12.34
N ARG A 214 -10.37 11.83 -12.25
CA ARG A 214 -11.09 12.02 -10.99
C ARG A 214 -10.87 10.81 -10.06
N SER A 215 -10.93 11.03 -8.75
CA SER A 215 -10.59 10.03 -7.73
C SER A 215 -11.17 8.64 -8.01
N ASN A 216 -12.48 8.52 -8.20
CA ASN A 216 -13.13 7.22 -8.42
C ASN A 216 -12.67 6.53 -9.72
N ARG A 217 -12.49 7.30 -10.80
CA ARG A 217 -11.97 6.75 -12.07
C ARG A 217 -10.53 6.32 -11.93
N ARG A 218 -9.71 7.14 -11.28
CA ARG A 218 -8.31 6.84 -10.98
C ARG A 218 -8.18 5.57 -10.16
N ASP A 219 -9.00 5.40 -9.13
CA ASP A 219 -9.02 4.23 -8.28
C ASP A 219 -9.35 2.95 -9.07
N ASN A 220 -10.29 3.02 -10.00
CA ASN A 220 -10.62 1.91 -10.88
C ASN A 220 -9.45 1.53 -11.78
N VAL A 221 -8.83 2.51 -12.45
CA VAL A 221 -7.69 2.26 -13.36
C VAL A 221 -6.49 1.67 -12.60
N ILE A 222 -6.24 2.13 -11.37
CA ILE A 222 -5.20 1.53 -10.52
C ILE A 222 -5.54 0.09 -10.17
N GLY A 223 -6.79 -0.18 -9.82
CA GLY A 223 -7.26 -1.53 -9.50
C GLY A 223 -7.16 -2.48 -10.70
N GLU A 224 -7.51 -2.01 -11.88
CA GLU A 224 -7.39 -2.76 -13.15
C GLU A 224 -5.93 -3.09 -13.46
N ALA A 225 -5.02 -2.11 -13.32
CA ALA A 225 -3.59 -2.32 -13.53
C ALA A 225 -3.00 -3.31 -12.52
N ALA A 226 -3.35 -3.20 -11.24
CA ALA A 226 -2.93 -4.12 -10.20
C ALA A 226 -3.43 -5.55 -10.47
N ALA A 227 -4.69 -5.70 -10.85
CA ALA A 227 -5.28 -7.00 -11.20
C ALA A 227 -4.60 -7.62 -12.43
N LEU A 228 -4.24 -6.79 -13.43
CA LEU A 228 -3.52 -7.25 -14.62
C LEU A 228 -2.15 -7.80 -14.27
N VAL A 229 -1.35 -7.07 -13.47
CA VAL A 229 -0.03 -7.51 -13.00
C VAL A 229 -0.13 -8.84 -12.26
N VAL A 230 -1.10 -8.98 -11.35
CA VAL A 230 -1.29 -10.23 -10.59
C VAL A 230 -1.73 -11.38 -11.52
N LYS A 231 -2.60 -11.11 -12.49
CA LYS A 231 -3.01 -12.10 -13.49
C LYS A 231 -1.82 -12.59 -14.32
N MET A 232 -0.96 -11.68 -14.80
CA MET A 232 0.25 -12.02 -15.53
C MET A 232 1.19 -12.90 -14.68
N ALA A 233 1.39 -12.54 -13.41
CA ALA A 233 2.23 -13.32 -12.51
C ALA A 233 1.68 -14.71 -12.26
N LYS A 234 0.38 -14.83 -12.03
CA LYS A 234 -0.31 -16.13 -11.84
C LYS A 234 -0.22 -17.01 -13.08
N GLN A 235 -0.46 -16.44 -14.25
CA GLN A 235 -0.38 -17.18 -15.53
C GLN A 235 1.03 -17.67 -15.83
N ALA A 236 2.04 -16.86 -15.53
CA ALA A 236 3.44 -17.21 -15.73
C ALA A 236 4.04 -18.06 -14.59
N ASN A 237 3.29 -18.34 -13.53
CA ASN A 237 3.75 -18.94 -12.29
C ASN A 237 5.03 -18.24 -11.77
N ARG A 238 4.95 -16.91 -11.61
CA ARG A 238 6.06 -16.05 -11.16
C ARG A 238 5.66 -15.24 -9.94
N ALA A 239 6.63 -14.95 -9.07
CA ALA A 239 6.47 -13.98 -7.99
C ALA A 239 6.38 -12.56 -8.56
N ILE A 240 5.75 -11.64 -7.84
CA ILE A 240 5.79 -10.22 -8.15
C ILE A 240 6.86 -9.56 -7.30
N ALA A 241 7.69 -8.71 -7.89
CA ALA A 241 8.66 -7.88 -7.19
C ALA A 241 8.35 -6.39 -7.43
N VAL A 242 8.21 -5.64 -6.33
CA VAL A 242 7.94 -4.20 -6.34
C VAL A 242 8.95 -3.48 -5.45
N GLU A 243 9.16 -2.18 -5.65
CA GLU A 243 9.99 -1.40 -4.72
C GLU A 243 9.29 -1.19 -3.38
N ASP A 244 10.07 -1.31 -2.29
CA ASP A 244 9.62 -0.98 -0.93
C ASP A 244 9.72 0.53 -0.70
N LEU A 245 8.79 1.28 -1.26
CA LEU A 245 8.75 2.74 -1.19
C LEU A 245 8.11 3.20 0.12
N ALA A 246 8.92 3.36 1.17
CA ALA A 246 8.50 4.04 2.39
C ALA A 246 8.53 5.56 2.15
N PHE A 247 7.39 6.16 1.87
CA PHE A 247 7.25 7.62 1.74
C PHE A 247 7.28 8.28 3.11
N LYS A 248 8.46 8.76 3.52
CA LYS A 248 8.59 9.70 4.64
C LYS A 248 8.45 11.12 4.10
N ASP A 249 7.75 11.97 4.84
CA ASP A 249 7.72 13.42 4.55
C ASP A 249 9.14 13.97 4.62
N ASP A 250 9.68 14.31 3.46
CA ASP A 250 11.00 14.89 3.34
C ASP A 250 10.87 16.40 3.20
N LYS A 251 11.17 17.12 4.28
CA LYS A 251 11.11 18.58 4.33
C LYS A 251 12.16 19.26 3.43
N SER A 252 13.12 18.51 2.91
CA SER A 252 14.19 19.03 2.04
C SER A 252 13.78 19.17 0.58
N VAL A 253 12.58 18.71 0.21
CA VAL A 253 12.12 18.64 -1.18
C VAL A 253 11.05 19.71 -1.45
N THR A 254 11.03 20.25 -2.66
CA THR A 254 10.08 21.30 -3.04
C THR A 254 8.62 20.86 -2.90
N ALA A 255 7.72 21.81 -2.57
CA ALA A 255 6.28 21.54 -2.43
C ALA A 255 5.65 20.97 -3.71
N LYS A 256 6.21 21.28 -4.90
CA LYS A 256 5.80 20.71 -6.19
C LYS A 256 6.14 19.21 -6.27
N PHE A 257 7.33 18.83 -5.85
CA PHE A 257 7.77 17.43 -5.84
C PHE A 257 7.04 16.64 -4.76
N ASN A 258 6.79 17.23 -3.58
CA ASN A 258 5.98 16.60 -2.54
C ASN A 258 4.54 16.39 -3.01
N ARG A 259 3.91 17.36 -3.70
CA ARG A 259 2.58 17.17 -4.32
C ARG A 259 2.59 16.06 -5.36
N MET A 260 3.63 15.96 -6.17
CA MET A 260 3.79 14.90 -7.17
C MET A 260 3.97 13.53 -6.49
N ARG A 261 4.70 13.47 -5.36
CA ARG A 261 4.85 12.25 -4.53
C ARG A 261 3.56 11.88 -3.79
N HIS A 262 2.87 12.84 -3.16
CA HIS A 262 1.63 12.61 -2.41
C HIS A 262 0.39 12.45 -3.29
N GLY A 263 0.35 13.12 -4.43
CA GLY A 263 -0.71 12.93 -5.43
C GLY A 263 -0.56 11.65 -6.22
N PHE A 264 0.60 10.99 -6.09
CA PHE A 264 0.90 9.82 -6.85
C PHE A 264 0.33 8.57 -6.18
N VAL A 265 -0.28 7.78 -6.99
CA VAL A 265 -1.04 6.58 -6.68
C VAL A 265 -0.19 5.37 -6.30
N TRP A 266 1.12 5.53 -6.07
CA TRP A 266 2.04 4.42 -5.76
C TRP A 266 1.64 3.62 -4.54
N SER A 267 1.40 4.30 -3.42
CA SER A 267 0.98 3.59 -2.20
C SER A 267 -0.33 2.84 -2.41
N LYS A 268 -1.24 3.42 -3.19
CA LYS A 268 -2.53 2.80 -3.50
C LYS A 268 -2.37 1.63 -4.47
N PHE A 269 -1.55 1.80 -5.50
CA PHE A 269 -1.22 0.72 -6.44
C PHE A 269 -0.57 -0.46 -5.70
N LEU A 270 0.45 -0.20 -4.88
CA LEU A 270 1.12 -1.23 -4.08
C LEU A 270 0.14 -1.96 -3.15
N GLN A 271 -0.75 -1.22 -2.46
CA GLN A 271 -1.79 -1.83 -1.63
C GLN A 271 -2.75 -2.69 -2.44
N MET A 272 -3.14 -2.27 -3.64
CA MET A 272 -4.03 -3.04 -4.51
C MET A 272 -3.33 -4.28 -5.07
N VAL A 273 -2.05 -4.19 -5.44
CA VAL A 273 -1.23 -5.34 -5.85
C VAL A 273 -1.12 -6.33 -4.69
N GLU A 274 -0.77 -5.86 -3.48
CA GLU A 274 -0.63 -6.70 -2.28
C GLU A 274 -1.93 -7.44 -1.96
N ARG A 275 -3.06 -6.73 -1.92
CA ARG A 275 -4.38 -7.33 -1.69
C ARG A 275 -4.76 -8.34 -2.77
N SER A 276 -4.51 -8.01 -4.03
CA SER A 276 -4.83 -8.89 -5.16
C SER A 276 -3.92 -10.11 -5.20
N ALA A 277 -2.62 -9.94 -4.97
CA ALA A 277 -1.65 -11.03 -4.91
C ALA A 277 -1.95 -11.99 -3.77
N THR A 278 -2.22 -11.47 -2.57
CA THR A 278 -2.63 -12.28 -1.41
C THR A 278 -3.86 -13.12 -1.72
N ARG A 279 -4.88 -12.50 -2.31
CA ARG A 279 -6.12 -13.20 -2.66
C ARG A 279 -5.95 -14.29 -3.71
N GLU A 280 -5.05 -14.08 -4.66
CA GLU A 280 -4.78 -15.02 -5.74
C GLU A 280 -3.67 -16.03 -5.40
N GLY A 281 -3.08 -15.96 -4.20
CA GLY A 281 -1.98 -16.83 -3.77
C GLY A 281 -0.68 -16.57 -4.53
N VAL A 282 -0.48 -15.36 -5.08
CA VAL A 282 0.74 -14.97 -5.81
C VAL A 282 1.75 -14.41 -4.84
N PRO A 283 3.00 -14.91 -4.80
CA PRO A 283 4.05 -14.37 -3.94
C PRO A 283 4.40 -12.93 -4.30
N LEU A 284 4.58 -12.07 -3.31
CA LEU A 284 4.97 -10.67 -3.46
C LEU A 284 6.24 -10.38 -2.67
N ALA A 285 7.28 -9.96 -3.36
CA ALA A 285 8.55 -9.52 -2.79
C ALA A 285 8.67 -7.98 -2.83
N LYS A 286 9.13 -7.39 -1.72
CA LYS A 286 9.46 -5.96 -1.64
C LYS A 286 10.97 -5.78 -1.78
N ALA A 287 11.41 -5.14 -2.85
CA ALA A 287 12.82 -4.92 -3.16
C ALA A 287 13.32 -3.56 -2.64
N PRO A 288 14.53 -3.48 -2.09
CA PRO A 288 15.12 -2.20 -1.67
C PRO A 288 15.23 -1.20 -2.83
N PRO A 289 14.71 0.06 -2.69
CA PRO A 289 14.68 1.02 -3.79
C PRO A 289 16.02 1.59 -4.25
N PRO A 290 17.08 1.72 -3.41
CA PRO A 290 18.27 2.46 -3.80
C PRO A 290 18.93 1.93 -5.09
N PHE A 291 19.18 2.83 -6.03
CA PHE A 291 19.90 2.59 -7.30
C PHE A 291 19.21 1.69 -8.33
N THR A 292 17.97 1.25 -8.15
CA THR A 292 17.26 0.40 -9.15
C THR A 292 17.25 1.06 -10.53
N SER A 293 16.78 2.32 -10.62
CA SER A 293 16.76 3.06 -11.90
C SER A 293 18.13 3.30 -12.49
N ILE A 294 19.16 3.61 -11.68
CA ILE A 294 20.50 3.89 -12.20
C ILE A 294 21.19 2.61 -12.67
N ILE A 295 21.03 1.52 -11.94
CA ILE A 295 21.54 0.20 -12.35
C ILE A 295 20.83 -0.24 -13.62
N GLY A 296 19.51 -0.14 -13.66
CA GLY A 296 18.72 -0.45 -14.84
C GLY A 296 19.23 0.31 -16.06
N THR A 297 19.30 1.63 -15.97
CA THR A 297 19.72 2.50 -17.08
C THR A 297 21.15 2.24 -17.52
N LEU A 298 22.12 2.17 -16.61
CA LEU A 298 23.53 2.11 -16.98
C LEU A 298 24.03 0.70 -17.28
N LYS A 299 23.41 -0.33 -16.73
CA LYS A 299 23.83 -1.72 -16.90
C LYS A 299 22.97 -2.47 -17.92
N TYR A 300 21.65 -2.43 -17.78
CA TYR A 300 20.75 -3.34 -18.46
C TYR A 300 20.01 -2.74 -19.65
N GLN A 301 19.75 -1.43 -19.67
CA GLN A 301 19.06 -0.78 -20.76
C GLN A 301 19.73 -1.04 -22.12
N GLN A 302 21.05 -0.84 -22.21
CA GLN A 302 21.81 -1.10 -23.43
C GLN A 302 21.95 -2.59 -23.73
N GLN A 303 22.15 -3.39 -22.68
CA GLN A 303 22.38 -4.84 -22.82
C GLN A 303 21.20 -5.55 -23.48
N TYR A 304 19.97 -5.12 -23.16
CA TYR A 304 18.75 -5.75 -23.64
C TYR A 304 17.95 -4.90 -24.64
N GLY A 305 18.41 -3.69 -24.97
CA GLY A 305 17.71 -2.79 -25.89
C GLY A 305 16.33 -2.32 -25.40
N ILE A 306 16.12 -2.22 -24.08
CA ILE A 306 14.86 -1.91 -23.44
C ILE A 306 14.84 -0.47 -22.89
N SER A 307 13.65 0.03 -22.51
CA SER A 307 13.53 1.36 -21.91
C SER A 307 14.17 1.43 -20.52
N SER A 308 14.39 2.65 -20.00
CA SER A 308 14.92 2.84 -18.64
C SER A 308 14.01 2.31 -17.56
N HIS A 309 12.69 2.35 -17.77
CA HIS A 309 11.67 1.87 -16.83
C HIS A 309 11.62 0.34 -16.81
N GLU A 310 11.68 -0.28 -17.96
CA GLU A 310 11.75 -1.73 -18.09
C GLU A 310 13.07 -2.28 -17.51
N ALA A 311 14.18 -1.56 -17.71
CA ALA A 311 15.47 -1.91 -17.12
C ALA A 311 15.50 -1.74 -15.58
N ALA A 312 14.78 -0.74 -15.05
CA ALA A 312 14.54 -0.60 -13.61
C ALA A 312 13.72 -1.77 -13.08
N ALA A 313 12.63 -2.12 -13.79
CA ALA A 313 11.79 -3.28 -13.46
C ALA A 313 12.58 -4.59 -13.45
N TYR A 314 13.51 -4.78 -14.41
CA TYR A 314 14.43 -5.90 -14.41
C TYR A 314 15.30 -5.96 -13.15
N THR A 315 15.85 -4.82 -12.72
CA THR A 315 16.64 -4.73 -11.49
C THR A 315 15.81 -5.04 -10.25
N ILE A 316 14.55 -4.56 -10.21
CA ILE A 316 13.60 -4.83 -9.14
C ILE A 316 13.29 -6.33 -9.08
N ALA A 317 13.00 -6.96 -10.24
CA ALA A 317 12.74 -8.39 -10.32
C ALA A 317 13.89 -9.23 -9.75
N ARG A 318 15.12 -8.93 -10.15
CA ARG A 318 16.33 -9.62 -9.65
C ARG A 318 16.47 -9.49 -8.13
N ARG A 319 16.26 -8.28 -7.60
CA ARG A 319 16.29 -8.07 -6.14
C ARG A 319 15.19 -8.83 -5.42
N GLY A 320 14.02 -8.89 -6.00
CA GLY A 320 12.90 -9.68 -5.47
C GLY A 320 13.22 -11.17 -5.34
N LEU A 321 14.08 -11.71 -6.22
CA LEU A 321 14.59 -13.09 -6.14
C LEU A 321 15.83 -13.23 -5.23
N GLY A 322 16.29 -12.15 -4.55
CA GLY A 322 17.43 -12.20 -3.66
C GLY A 322 18.80 -11.85 -4.31
N TYR A 323 18.83 -11.50 -5.60
CA TYR A 323 20.04 -11.00 -6.25
C TYR A 323 20.36 -9.56 -5.80
N SER A 324 20.71 -9.39 -4.54
CA SER A 324 20.90 -8.08 -3.92
C SER A 324 22.12 -7.32 -4.40
N ILE A 325 23.11 -8.03 -4.98
CA ILE A 325 24.40 -7.46 -5.36
C ILE A 325 24.50 -7.40 -6.89
N GLU A 326 24.42 -6.19 -7.42
CA GLU A 326 24.66 -5.91 -8.83
C GLU A 326 26.07 -5.34 -9.00
N SER A 327 26.99 -6.13 -9.60
CA SER A 327 28.35 -5.67 -9.87
C SER A 327 28.37 -4.49 -10.84
N VAL A 328 29.26 -3.53 -10.62
CA VAL A 328 29.48 -2.41 -11.54
C VAL A 328 30.30 -2.89 -12.75
N PRO A 329 29.80 -2.72 -13.97
CA PRO A 329 30.55 -3.08 -15.18
C PRO A 329 31.85 -2.31 -15.30
N LYS A 330 32.93 -2.96 -15.73
CA LYS A 330 34.29 -2.35 -15.94
C LYS A 330 34.22 -1.08 -16.81
N ARG A 331 33.38 -1.08 -17.86
CA ARG A 331 33.17 0.07 -18.74
C ARG A 331 32.71 1.33 -17.99
N LEU A 332 31.85 1.18 -16.97
CA LEU A 332 31.37 2.31 -16.18
C LEU A 332 32.43 2.84 -15.23
N VAL A 333 33.27 1.95 -14.69
CA VAL A 333 34.41 2.35 -13.87
C VAL A 333 35.43 3.13 -14.72
N GLN A 334 35.72 2.66 -15.92
CA GLN A 334 36.62 3.36 -16.86
C GLN A 334 36.09 4.75 -17.23
N LYS A 335 34.78 4.86 -17.49
CA LYS A 335 34.13 6.10 -17.94
C LYS A 335 33.98 7.13 -16.82
N TYR A 336 33.61 6.72 -15.62
CA TYR A 336 33.15 7.63 -14.58
C TYR A 336 34.09 7.78 -13.38
N ILE A 337 35.02 6.87 -13.17
CA ILE A 337 35.89 6.85 -11.98
C ILE A 337 37.33 7.29 -12.31
N LYS A 338 37.74 8.40 -11.70
CA LYS A 338 39.10 8.93 -11.89
C LYS A 338 40.14 8.14 -11.09
N LYS A 339 39.89 7.87 -9.79
CA LYS A 339 40.80 7.11 -8.91
C LYS A 339 40.34 5.64 -8.88
N LYS A 340 40.83 4.85 -9.86
CA LYS A 340 40.41 3.47 -10.09
C LYS A 340 40.93 2.50 -9.04
N GLU A 341 42.08 2.80 -8.44
CA GLU A 341 42.79 1.92 -7.50
C GLU A 341 41.99 1.61 -6.23
N ARG A 342 41.33 2.63 -5.66
CA ARG A 342 40.48 2.48 -4.43
C ARG A 342 39.06 2.06 -4.69
N PHE A 343 38.61 1.99 -5.93
CA PHE A 343 37.23 1.68 -6.26
C PHE A 343 36.82 0.24 -5.92
N PRO A 344 37.69 -0.79 -6.15
CA PRO A 344 37.36 -2.17 -5.77
C PRO A 344 37.22 -2.39 -4.26
N GLU A 345 37.90 -1.57 -3.43
CA GLU A 345 37.81 -1.66 -1.95
C GLU A 345 36.47 -1.21 -1.41
N LEU A 346 35.66 -0.50 -2.20
CA LEU A 346 34.36 -0.04 -1.82
C LEU A 346 33.33 -1.17 -1.87
N ASN A 347 32.43 -1.23 -0.89
CA ASN A 347 31.30 -2.11 -1.00
C ASN A 347 30.40 -1.70 -2.18
N ASN A 348 29.59 -2.62 -2.68
CA ASN A 348 28.79 -2.46 -3.88
C ASN A 348 27.90 -1.21 -3.88
N TRP A 349 27.28 -0.88 -2.74
CA TRP A 349 26.46 0.32 -2.59
C TRP A 349 27.26 1.61 -2.75
N LYS A 350 28.47 1.67 -2.17
CA LYS A 350 29.39 2.81 -2.33
C LYS A 350 29.89 2.93 -3.77
N GLN A 351 30.13 1.80 -4.43
CA GLN A 351 30.49 1.76 -5.85
C GLN A 351 29.39 2.38 -6.72
N TRP A 352 28.14 1.93 -6.57
CA TRP A 352 27.02 2.51 -7.31
C TRP A 352 26.70 3.96 -6.94
N SER A 353 26.90 4.35 -5.68
CA SER A 353 26.80 5.75 -5.26
C SER A 353 27.82 6.64 -5.98
N SER A 354 29.06 6.16 -6.11
CA SER A 354 30.15 6.87 -6.81
C SER A 354 29.86 7.02 -8.30
N ILE A 355 29.39 5.94 -8.96
CA ILE A 355 28.96 5.97 -10.36
C ILE A 355 27.80 6.94 -10.55
N LYS A 356 26.77 6.89 -9.68
CA LYS A 356 25.62 7.83 -9.75
C LYS A 356 26.07 9.28 -9.66
N LYS A 357 26.93 9.61 -8.68
CA LYS A 357 27.44 10.98 -8.50
C LYS A 357 28.22 11.45 -9.73
N ALA A 358 29.08 10.62 -10.28
CA ALA A 358 29.87 10.94 -11.45
C ALA A 358 29.02 11.09 -12.72
N ALA A 359 28.05 10.21 -12.95
CA ALA A 359 27.12 10.30 -14.08
C ALA A 359 26.28 11.57 -14.01
N VAL A 360 25.71 11.90 -12.83
CA VAL A 360 24.93 13.14 -12.62
C VAL A 360 25.81 14.38 -12.83
N SER A 361 27.08 14.35 -12.37
CA SER A 361 28.02 15.44 -12.57
C SER A 361 28.35 15.64 -14.05
N ALA A 362 28.53 14.55 -14.81
CA ALA A 362 28.76 14.60 -16.25
C ALA A 362 27.58 15.26 -16.99
N ILE A 363 26.35 14.88 -16.60
CA ILE A 363 25.10 15.49 -17.15
C ILE A 363 25.06 17.00 -16.90
N LYS A 364 25.35 17.43 -15.67
CA LYS A 364 25.31 18.87 -15.32
C LYS A 364 26.34 19.74 -16.04
N LYS A 365 27.41 19.13 -16.55
CA LYS A 365 28.47 19.84 -17.29
C LYS A 365 28.11 20.12 -18.73
N LEU A 366 27.08 19.48 -19.28
CA LEU A 366 26.61 19.77 -20.62
C LEU A 366 26.01 21.16 -20.68
N THR A 367 26.28 21.85 -21.79
CA THR A 367 25.80 23.21 -22.01
C THR A 367 24.26 23.19 -22.13
N LYS A 368 23.59 24.31 -21.78
CA LYS A 368 22.15 24.46 -21.99
C LYS A 368 21.75 24.27 -23.47
N GLN A 369 22.67 24.55 -24.39
CA GLN A 369 22.44 24.42 -25.82
C GLN A 369 22.47 22.98 -26.27
N GLU A 370 23.42 22.18 -25.77
CA GLU A 370 23.49 20.72 -25.99
C GLU A 370 22.25 20.03 -25.44
N VAL A 371 21.78 20.43 -24.25
CA VAL A 371 20.57 19.87 -23.64
C VAL A 371 19.31 20.22 -24.45
N LYS A 372 19.21 21.43 -25.02
CA LYS A 372 18.11 21.84 -25.89
C LYS A 372 18.07 21.09 -27.22
N SER A 373 19.25 20.67 -27.75
CA SER A 373 19.33 19.91 -29.01
C SER A 373 18.86 18.45 -28.87
N LEU A 374 18.72 17.95 -27.63
CA LEU A 374 18.29 16.59 -27.37
C LEU A 374 16.75 16.48 -27.39
N VAL A 375 16.22 15.72 -28.33
CA VAL A 375 14.78 15.59 -28.60
C VAL A 375 14.02 14.93 -27.44
N SER A 376 14.71 14.17 -26.62
CA SER A 376 14.14 13.58 -25.42
C SER A 376 15.20 13.24 -24.38
N TRP A 377 14.80 13.18 -23.10
CA TRP A 377 15.65 12.70 -22.01
C TRP A 377 16.17 11.27 -22.22
N GLN A 378 15.45 10.44 -22.95
CA GLN A 378 15.88 9.09 -23.33
C GLN A 378 17.01 9.11 -24.34
N HIS A 379 16.96 10.01 -25.32
CA HIS A 379 18.04 10.21 -26.29
C HIS A 379 19.33 10.68 -25.58
N TYR A 380 19.20 11.59 -24.66
CA TYR A 380 20.29 12.07 -23.81
C TYR A 380 20.94 10.97 -22.97
N ARG A 381 20.13 10.12 -22.36
CA ARG A 381 20.62 8.94 -21.61
C ARG A 381 21.36 7.95 -22.52
N ARG A 382 20.90 7.76 -23.75
CA ARG A 382 21.59 6.90 -24.73
C ARG A 382 23.00 7.40 -25.00
N GLN A 383 23.20 8.70 -25.25
CA GLN A 383 24.51 9.27 -25.49
C GLN A 383 25.48 9.09 -24.32
N LEU A 384 24.97 9.13 -23.07
CA LEU A 384 25.78 8.86 -21.89
C LEU A 384 26.23 7.40 -21.75
N ILE A 385 25.52 6.47 -22.36
CA ILE A 385 25.77 5.03 -22.29
C ILE A 385 26.69 4.60 -23.43
N THR A 386 26.56 5.19 -24.61
CA THR A 386 27.28 4.81 -25.85
C THR A 386 28.57 5.59 -26.07
N GLY A 387 28.72 6.80 -25.51
CA GLY A 387 29.91 7.66 -25.64
C GLY A 387 31.03 7.35 -24.60
#